data_38eb49aa39db37a26f2d9b3666032b1c
#
_entry.id   38eb49aa39db37a26f2d9b3666032b1c
#
_cell.length_a   1.000
_cell.length_b   1.000
_cell.length_c   1.000
_cell.angle_alpha   90.00
_cell.angle_beta   90.00
_cell.angle_gamma   90.00
#
_symmetry.space_group_name_H-M   'P 1'
#
loop_
_entity.id
_entity.type
_entity.pdbx_description
1 polymer ?
#
loop_
_entity_poly.entity_id
_entity_poly.type
_entity_poly.pdbx_seq_one_letter_code
_entity_poly.pdbx_strand_id
1 'polypeptide(L)'
;KVAVATNQSGLGRMLFDEIALANIHQKMCSMVEDSGGFIEGVFYCPHLPDAGCDCRKPKTGLLQCIEDELLASLTGQYFVGDSLKDLQAARAFSMQPVLVRTGKGRLTESRLYELEGEPVPVFDNLAQFVEIGLPRTISGNHV
;
A
#
# COMPACT_ATOMS: atom_id res chain seq x y z
N LYS A 1 -12.76 2.88 2.06
CA LYS A 1 -12.00 3.45 0.94
C LYS A 1 -10.67 2.72 0.78
N VAL A 2 -10.24 2.48 -0.46
CA VAL A 2 -8.98 1.82 -0.80
C VAL A 2 -8.17 2.72 -1.71
N ALA A 3 -6.91 2.94 -1.38
CA ALA A 3 -5.94 3.62 -2.23
C ALA A 3 -4.68 2.75 -2.42
N VAL A 4 -3.96 2.97 -3.50
CA VAL A 4 -2.72 2.26 -3.81
C VAL A 4 -1.55 3.23 -3.73
N ALA A 5 -0.49 2.86 -3.01
CA ALA A 5 0.76 3.62 -2.92
C ALA A 5 1.92 2.74 -3.40
N THR A 6 2.57 3.09 -4.51
CA THR A 6 3.55 2.24 -5.15
C THR A 6 4.82 2.98 -5.59
N ASN A 7 5.99 2.37 -5.40
CA ASN A 7 7.24 2.84 -5.98
C ASN A 7 7.38 2.28 -7.40
N GLN A 8 7.61 3.16 -8.39
CA GLN A 8 7.69 2.81 -9.82
C GLN A 8 8.99 3.34 -10.45
N SER A 9 10.12 2.92 -9.92
CA SER A 9 11.44 3.35 -10.42
C SER A 9 11.73 2.92 -11.87
N GLY A 10 10.92 2.02 -12.43
CA GLY A 10 10.97 1.65 -13.85
C GLY A 10 10.75 2.83 -14.78
N LEU A 11 9.94 3.83 -14.38
CA LEU A 11 9.80 5.09 -15.09
C LEU A 11 11.13 5.86 -15.13
N GLY A 12 11.76 6.06 -13.98
CA GLY A 12 13.03 6.75 -13.87
C GLY A 12 14.18 6.00 -14.57
N ARG A 13 14.07 4.67 -14.71
CA ARG A 13 15.03 3.83 -15.47
C ARG A 13 14.70 3.73 -16.94
N MET A 14 13.62 4.39 -17.39
CA MET A 14 13.16 4.36 -18.80
C MET A 14 12.82 2.94 -19.29
N LEU A 15 12.41 2.04 -18.40
CA LEU A 15 11.99 0.67 -18.74
C LEU A 15 10.59 0.63 -19.33
N PHE A 16 9.77 1.59 -18.97
CA PHE A 16 8.42 1.84 -19.52
C PHE A 16 8.10 3.33 -19.37
N ASP A 17 7.14 3.82 -20.12
CA ASP A 17 6.70 5.20 -20.08
C ASP A 17 5.44 5.39 -19.20
N GLU A 18 5.04 6.66 -19.03
CA GLU A 18 3.85 7.00 -18.25
C GLU A 18 2.56 6.45 -18.85
N ILE A 19 2.48 6.31 -20.18
CA ILE A 19 1.33 5.74 -20.89
C ILE A 19 1.19 4.26 -20.53
N ALA A 20 2.28 3.50 -20.56
CA ALA A 20 2.28 2.09 -20.17
C ALA A 20 1.86 1.91 -18.71
N LEU A 21 2.36 2.75 -17.80
CA LEU A 21 1.97 2.71 -16.38
C LEU A 21 0.49 3.06 -16.21
N ALA A 22 -0.01 4.09 -16.88
CA ALA A 22 -1.41 4.48 -16.84
C ALA A 22 -2.33 3.33 -17.31
N ASN A 23 -1.94 2.61 -18.35
CA ASN A 23 -2.67 1.45 -18.86
C ASN A 23 -2.70 0.30 -17.84
N ILE A 24 -1.60 0.05 -17.14
CA ILE A 24 -1.53 -0.95 -16.05
C ILE A 24 -2.47 -0.55 -14.91
N HIS A 25 -2.45 0.70 -14.48
CA HIS A 25 -3.33 1.21 -13.42
C HIS A 25 -4.80 1.14 -13.83
N GLN A 26 -5.12 1.51 -15.07
CA GLN A 26 -6.48 1.42 -15.59
C GLN A 26 -6.98 -0.03 -15.61
N LYS A 27 -6.15 -0.97 -16.05
CA LYS A 27 -6.49 -2.39 -16.04
C LYS A 27 -6.78 -2.88 -14.62
N MET A 28 -5.93 -2.53 -13.65
CA MET A 28 -6.13 -2.88 -12.25
C MET A 28 -7.46 -2.33 -11.71
N CYS A 29 -7.74 -1.04 -11.92
CA CYS A 29 -8.98 -0.43 -11.48
C CYS A 29 -10.21 -1.09 -12.13
N SER A 30 -10.16 -1.35 -13.45
CA SER A 30 -11.25 -2.03 -14.15
C SER A 30 -11.53 -3.42 -13.61
N MET A 31 -10.49 -4.21 -13.31
CA MET A 31 -10.66 -5.55 -12.73
C MET A 31 -11.30 -5.50 -11.34
N VAL A 32 -10.95 -4.49 -10.54
CA VAL A 32 -11.55 -4.28 -9.22
C VAL A 32 -13.03 -3.87 -9.36
N GLU A 33 -13.34 -2.96 -10.29
CA GLU A 33 -14.72 -2.51 -10.56
C GLU A 33 -15.59 -3.65 -11.08
N ASP A 34 -15.08 -4.49 -11.98
CA ASP A 34 -15.77 -5.68 -12.49
C ASP A 34 -16.11 -6.67 -11.36
N SER A 35 -15.35 -6.67 -10.28
CA SER A 35 -15.58 -7.48 -9.08
C SER A 35 -16.44 -6.77 -8.02
N GLY A 36 -16.97 -5.58 -8.32
CA GLY A 36 -17.83 -4.81 -7.42
C GLY A 36 -17.08 -3.91 -6.43
N GLY A 37 -15.77 -3.75 -6.58
CA GLY A 37 -14.94 -2.87 -5.74
C GLY A 37 -14.65 -1.53 -6.39
N PHE A 38 -13.90 -0.69 -5.68
CA PHE A 38 -13.45 0.60 -6.18
C PHE A 38 -12.11 1.00 -5.55
N ILE A 39 -11.17 1.51 -6.36
CA ILE A 39 -9.93 2.11 -5.91
C ILE A 39 -10.05 3.63 -6.02
N GLU A 40 -9.94 4.34 -4.90
CA GLU A 40 -10.09 5.80 -4.83
C GLU A 40 -8.97 6.55 -5.58
N GLY A 41 -7.78 5.98 -5.64
CA GLY A 41 -6.65 6.53 -6.37
C GLY A 41 -5.43 5.66 -6.34
N VAL A 42 -4.56 5.85 -7.32
CA VAL A 42 -3.25 5.19 -7.42
C VAL A 42 -2.18 6.26 -7.36
N PHE A 43 -1.37 6.22 -6.31
CA PHE A 43 -0.31 7.18 -6.02
C PHE A 43 1.04 6.50 -6.22
N TYR A 44 1.91 7.07 -7.02
CA TYR A 44 3.19 6.44 -7.33
C TYR A 44 4.36 7.41 -7.27
N CYS A 45 5.53 6.85 -6.93
CA CYS A 45 6.80 7.56 -7.01
C CYS A 45 7.56 7.07 -8.25
N PRO A 46 7.82 7.94 -9.23
CA PRO A 46 8.51 7.57 -10.46
C PRO A 46 10.03 7.58 -10.33
N HIS A 47 10.56 8.08 -9.21
CA HIS A 47 11.98 8.40 -9.07
C HIS A 47 12.85 7.15 -8.85
N LEU A 48 14.13 7.29 -9.21
CA LEU A 48 15.17 6.31 -8.88
C LEU A 48 15.41 6.26 -7.36
N PRO A 49 15.92 5.13 -6.83
CA PRO A 49 16.17 4.99 -5.39
C PRO A 49 17.08 6.06 -4.78
N ASP A 50 18.00 6.62 -5.55
CA ASP A 50 19.00 7.62 -5.17
C ASP A 50 18.61 9.06 -5.52
N ALA A 51 17.42 9.29 -6.05
CA ALA A 51 16.96 10.62 -6.49
C ALA A 51 16.76 11.63 -5.35
N GLY A 52 16.69 11.17 -4.08
CA GLY A 52 16.51 12.04 -2.91
C GLY A 52 15.12 12.63 -2.78
N CYS A 53 14.08 12.09 -3.44
CA CYS A 53 12.71 12.55 -3.34
C CYS A 53 12.08 12.18 -1.98
N ASP A 54 10.98 12.84 -1.63
CA ASP A 54 10.23 12.58 -0.40
C ASP A 54 9.08 11.57 -0.58
N CYS A 55 8.76 11.19 -1.82
CA CYS A 55 7.64 10.31 -2.12
C CYS A 55 7.99 8.82 -2.11
N ARG A 56 9.26 8.45 -2.34
CA ARG A 56 9.66 7.05 -2.40
C ARG A 56 9.61 6.39 -1.01
N LYS A 57 8.81 5.33 -0.84
CA LYS A 57 8.81 4.52 0.37
C LYS A 57 10.24 3.99 0.66
N PRO A 58 10.72 4.02 1.89
CA PRO A 58 10.00 4.18 3.16
C PRO A 58 9.64 5.60 3.57
N LYS A 59 9.94 6.62 2.78
CA LYS A 59 9.45 7.98 3.04
C LYS A 59 7.94 8.05 2.83
N THR A 60 7.33 9.06 3.42
CA THR A 60 5.88 9.13 3.62
C THR A 60 5.15 10.07 2.65
N GLY A 61 5.85 10.63 1.67
CA GLY A 61 5.26 11.61 0.75
C GLY A 61 4.04 11.11 -0.01
N LEU A 62 4.01 9.84 -0.44
CA LEU A 62 2.82 9.26 -1.07
C LEU A 62 1.63 9.19 -0.10
N LEU A 63 1.88 8.86 1.17
CA LEU A 63 0.83 8.78 2.18
C LEU A 63 0.25 10.16 2.48
N GLN A 64 1.09 11.19 2.54
CA GLN A 64 0.63 12.57 2.66
C GLN A 64 -0.25 12.97 1.47
N CYS A 65 0.16 12.66 0.24
CA CYS A 65 -0.67 12.92 -0.93
C CYS A 65 -2.03 12.21 -0.86
N ILE A 66 -2.08 10.99 -0.36
CA ILE A 66 -3.34 10.26 -0.19
C ILE A 66 -4.26 10.96 0.81
N GLU A 67 -3.73 11.39 1.98
CA GLU A 67 -4.53 12.16 2.95
C GLU A 67 -5.11 13.43 2.34
N ASP A 68 -4.26 14.19 1.64
CA ASP A 68 -4.64 15.48 1.03
C ASP A 68 -5.70 15.28 -0.06
N GLU A 69 -5.52 14.33 -0.95
CA GLU A 69 -6.43 14.04 -2.06
C GLU A 69 -7.76 13.45 -1.61
N LEU A 70 -7.73 12.52 -0.67
CA LEU A 70 -8.93 11.83 -0.20
C LEU A 70 -9.65 12.57 0.94
N LEU A 71 -9.08 13.66 1.45
CA LEU A 71 -9.57 14.41 2.61
C LEU A 71 -9.91 13.49 3.79
N ALA A 72 -9.01 12.55 4.07
CA ALA A 72 -9.22 11.51 5.08
C ALA A 72 -7.91 11.21 5.80
N SER A 73 -7.95 11.11 7.14
CA SER A 73 -6.78 10.72 7.91
C SER A 73 -6.42 9.25 7.71
N LEU A 74 -5.14 8.97 7.49
CA LEU A 74 -4.58 7.63 7.43
C LEU A 74 -4.11 7.13 8.79
N THR A 75 -4.06 7.97 9.81
CA THR A 75 -3.65 7.57 11.17
C THR A 75 -4.51 6.42 11.67
N GLY A 76 -3.87 5.34 12.09
CA GLY A 76 -4.54 4.13 12.57
C GLY A 76 -5.16 3.26 11.47
N GLN A 77 -5.12 3.66 10.21
CA GLN A 77 -5.59 2.85 9.09
C GLN A 77 -4.57 1.76 8.73
N TYR A 78 -5.02 0.71 8.06
CA TYR A 78 -4.14 -0.37 7.63
C TYR A 78 -3.34 0.00 6.40
N PHE A 79 -2.06 -0.35 6.42
CA PHE A 79 -1.19 -0.32 5.25
C PHE A 79 -0.70 -1.74 4.97
N VAL A 80 -1.19 -2.33 3.90
CA VAL A 80 -0.85 -3.70 3.50
C VAL A 80 0.23 -3.66 2.44
N GLY A 81 1.32 -4.37 2.68
CA GLY A 81 2.44 -4.42 1.73
C GLY A 81 3.23 -5.71 1.81
N ASP A 82 4.17 -5.87 0.89
CA ASP A 82 5.03 -7.04 0.77
C ASP A 82 6.52 -6.73 1.06
N SER A 83 6.86 -5.47 1.26
CA SER A 83 8.25 -5.04 1.46
C SER A 83 8.47 -4.37 2.81
N LEU A 84 9.71 -4.45 3.30
CA LEU A 84 10.11 -3.76 4.53
C LEU A 84 9.86 -2.25 4.44
N LYS A 85 10.05 -1.66 3.25
CA LYS A 85 9.81 -0.23 3.00
C LYS A 85 8.34 0.16 3.18
N ASP A 86 7.40 -0.72 2.83
CA ASP A 86 5.97 -0.49 3.07
C ASP A 86 5.67 -0.43 4.55
N LEU A 87 6.20 -1.38 5.31
CA LEU A 87 5.99 -1.46 6.76
C LEU A 87 6.64 -0.28 7.51
N GLN A 88 7.82 0.12 7.07
CA GLN A 88 8.52 1.30 7.61
C GLN A 88 7.72 2.59 7.34
N ALA A 89 7.23 2.78 6.11
CA ALA A 89 6.40 3.93 5.76
C ALA A 89 5.10 3.96 6.58
N ALA A 90 4.45 2.81 6.74
CA ALA A 90 3.25 2.69 7.57
C ALA A 90 3.50 3.18 8.99
N ARG A 91 4.56 2.71 9.64
CA ARG A 91 4.90 3.12 11.00
C ARG A 91 5.26 4.58 11.11
N ALA A 92 6.07 5.08 10.17
CA ALA A 92 6.45 6.49 10.14
C ALA A 92 5.25 7.42 9.99
N PHE A 93 4.15 6.94 9.41
CA PHE A 93 2.90 7.68 9.20
C PHE A 93 1.81 7.32 10.22
N SER A 94 2.15 6.62 11.29
CA SER A 94 1.20 6.18 12.34
C SER A 94 0.04 5.32 11.81
N MET A 95 0.30 4.56 10.76
CA MET A 95 -0.59 3.53 10.24
C MET A 95 -0.28 2.16 10.84
N GLN A 96 -1.19 1.22 10.69
CA GLN A 96 -1.02 -0.17 11.11
C GLN A 96 -0.42 -0.99 9.96
N PRO A 97 0.86 -1.42 10.05
CA PRO A 97 1.47 -2.22 9.01
C PRO A 97 0.92 -3.65 9.01
N VAL A 98 0.69 -4.18 7.82
CA VAL A 98 0.30 -5.57 7.60
C VAL A 98 1.17 -6.15 6.48
N LEU A 99 1.79 -7.30 6.73
CA LEU A 99 2.60 -8.00 5.74
C LEU A 99 1.79 -9.09 5.05
N VAL A 100 1.86 -9.14 3.72
CA VAL A 100 1.37 -10.27 2.93
C VAL A 100 2.56 -11.03 2.30
N ARG A 101 2.47 -12.37 2.29
CA ARG A 101 3.55 -13.25 1.80
C ARG A 101 3.69 -13.30 0.29
N THR A 102 2.73 -12.77 -0.46
CA THR A 102 2.82 -12.60 -1.91
C THR A 102 3.95 -11.65 -2.28
N GLY A 103 4.35 -11.63 -3.53
CA GLY A 103 5.45 -10.79 -4.01
C GLY A 103 6.76 -11.07 -3.26
N LYS A 104 7.29 -10.06 -2.58
CA LYS A 104 8.51 -10.14 -1.76
C LYS A 104 8.24 -10.56 -0.31
N GLY A 105 7.00 -10.79 0.05
CA GLY A 105 6.57 -10.92 1.44
C GLY A 105 7.26 -11.99 2.24
N ARG A 106 7.56 -13.17 1.66
CA ARG A 106 8.29 -14.23 2.35
C ARG A 106 9.72 -13.83 2.71
N LEU A 107 10.40 -13.12 1.82
CA LEU A 107 11.73 -12.58 2.11
C LEU A 107 11.64 -11.49 3.19
N THR A 108 10.65 -10.62 3.10
CA THR A 108 10.42 -9.57 4.09
C THR A 108 10.10 -10.15 5.47
N GLU A 109 9.31 -11.22 5.53
CA GLU A 109 8.98 -11.91 6.79
C GLU A 109 10.25 -12.36 7.53
N SER A 110 11.24 -12.90 6.81
CA SER A 110 12.52 -13.29 7.40
C SER A 110 13.36 -12.12 7.93
N ARG A 111 12.99 -10.89 7.57
CA ARG A 111 13.69 -9.65 7.94
C ARG A 111 12.87 -8.76 8.88
N LEU A 112 11.76 -9.23 9.42
CA LEU A 112 10.91 -8.42 10.33
C LEU A 112 11.64 -8.00 11.60
N TYR A 113 12.72 -8.68 11.98
CA TYR A 113 13.59 -8.27 13.09
C TYR A 113 14.28 -6.92 12.87
N GLU A 114 14.36 -6.44 11.62
CA GLU A 114 14.90 -5.12 11.30
C GLU A 114 13.91 -3.98 11.60
N LEU A 115 12.64 -4.32 11.83
CA LEU A 115 11.57 -3.36 12.07
C LEU A 115 11.33 -3.25 13.58
N GLU A 116 11.60 -2.07 14.14
CA GLU A 116 11.36 -1.79 15.55
C GLU A 116 9.86 -1.64 15.85
N GLY A 117 9.48 -1.88 17.10
CA GLY A 117 8.11 -1.69 17.60
C GLY A 117 7.31 -2.97 17.67
N GLU A 118 5.97 -2.84 17.69
CA GLU A 118 5.05 -3.96 17.85
C GLU A 118 5.16 -4.99 16.73
N PRO A 119 4.87 -6.28 16.99
CA PRO A 119 4.86 -7.31 15.95
C PRO A 119 3.93 -6.93 14.78
N VAL A 120 4.35 -7.27 13.56
CA VAL A 120 3.56 -7.05 12.34
C VAL A 120 2.71 -8.28 12.06
N PRO A 121 1.37 -8.14 11.91
CA PRO A 121 0.53 -9.23 11.46
C PRO A 121 0.93 -9.68 10.05
N VAL A 122 0.98 -11.00 9.83
CA VAL A 122 1.37 -11.62 8.56
C VAL A 122 0.26 -12.49 8.04
N PHE A 123 -0.09 -12.32 6.77
CA PHE A 123 -1.11 -13.11 6.07
C PHE A 123 -0.54 -13.70 4.79
N ASP A 124 -1.11 -14.79 4.30
CA ASP A 124 -0.62 -15.43 3.07
C ASP A 124 -0.79 -14.54 1.85
N ASN A 125 -1.87 -13.78 1.80
CA ASN A 125 -2.20 -12.85 0.71
C ASN A 125 -3.19 -11.78 1.18
N LEU A 126 -3.49 -10.84 0.30
CA LEU A 126 -4.45 -9.77 0.58
C LEU A 126 -5.87 -10.29 0.87
N ALA A 127 -6.30 -11.33 0.15
CA ALA A 127 -7.63 -11.91 0.36
C ALA A 127 -7.78 -12.46 1.78
N GLN A 128 -6.78 -13.18 2.30
CA GLN A 128 -6.78 -13.68 3.67
C GLN A 128 -6.83 -12.54 4.70
N PHE A 129 -6.06 -11.46 4.47
CA PHE A 129 -6.14 -10.29 5.35
C PHE A 129 -7.55 -9.69 5.37
N VAL A 130 -8.18 -9.52 4.20
CA VAL A 130 -9.55 -8.99 4.12
C VAL A 130 -10.56 -9.89 4.83
N GLU A 131 -10.39 -11.22 4.69
CA GLU A 131 -11.33 -12.20 5.25
C GLU A 131 -11.24 -12.30 6.78
N ILE A 132 -10.04 -12.36 7.34
CA ILE A 132 -9.83 -12.66 8.76
C ILE A 132 -9.08 -11.57 9.54
N GLY A 133 -8.39 -10.66 8.87
CA GLY A 133 -7.58 -9.61 9.51
C GLY A 133 -8.31 -8.29 9.67
N LEU A 134 -9.25 -7.97 8.78
CA LEU A 134 -10.06 -6.76 8.92
C LEU A 134 -11.13 -6.95 9.98
N PRO A 135 -11.30 -5.98 10.91
CA PRO A 135 -12.44 -5.99 11.82
C PRO A 135 -13.74 -5.98 11.01
N ARG A 136 -14.62 -6.95 11.28
CA ARG A 136 -15.95 -6.91 10.69
C ARG A 136 -16.71 -5.75 11.32
N THR A 137 -17.11 -4.79 10.52
CA THR A 137 -18.11 -3.79 10.92
C THR A 137 -19.39 -4.58 11.20
N ILE A 138 -19.76 -4.69 12.46
CA ILE A 138 -21.11 -5.15 12.83
C ILE A 138 -22.03 -4.07 12.32
N SER A 139 -22.75 -4.35 11.22
CA SER A 139 -23.88 -3.51 10.80
C SER A 139 -24.85 -3.50 11.96
N GLY A 140 -24.88 -2.39 12.70
CA GLY A 140 -25.84 -2.19 13.77
C GLY A 140 -27.23 -2.32 13.18
N ASN A 141 -27.99 -3.32 13.62
CA ASN A 141 -29.41 -3.38 13.41
C ASN A 141 -29.99 -2.06 13.93
N HIS A 142 -30.45 -1.23 13.04
CA HIS A 142 -31.42 -0.20 13.41
C HIS A 142 -32.74 -0.91 13.69
N VAL A 143 -33.02 -1.04 14.94
CA VAL A 143 -34.39 -1.31 15.41
C VAL A 143 -35.19 -0.03 15.25
#